data_3fdceeb57539d28d0671e383f78a6dbb
#
_entry.id   3fdceeb57539d28d0671e383f78a6dbb
#
_cell.length_a   1.000
_cell.length_b   1.000
_cell.length_c   1.000
_cell.angle_alpha   90.00
_cell.angle_beta   90.00
_cell.angle_gamma   90.00
#
_symmetry.space_group_name_H-M   'P 1'
#
loop_
_entity.id
_entity.type
_entity.pdbx_description
1 polymer ?
#
loop_
_entity_poly.entity_id
_entity_poly.type
_entity_poly.pdbx_seq_one_letter_code
_entity_poly.pdbx_strand_id
1 'polypeptide(L)'
;MDKVKDFLNPPPIYVRAGMSVFDAVKRMKKHEVGAILVIDGKDYIGIFTEADLLKKVVAQNESPGSTLVSKVMTRDLLYIDSESSMVAAFLKMQTKDIRHLIVKENDDVAGVLSIKDVAKYYVQKFSTS
;
A
#
# COMPACT_ATOMS: atom_id res chain seq x y z
N MET A 1 -14.92 7.09 17.83
CA MET A 1 -14.85 7.03 16.36
C MET A 1 -13.85 5.95 15.98
N ASP A 2 -14.18 5.15 14.99
CA ASP A 2 -13.32 4.03 14.59
C ASP A 2 -12.01 4.52 14.00
N LYS A 3 -10.90 3.99 14.51
CA LYS A 3 -9.57 4.43 14.14
C LYS A 3 -8.92 3.48 13.15
N VAL A 4 -8.08 4.04 12.30
CA VAL A 4 -7.31 3.30 11.29
C VAL A 4 -6.56 2.11 11.90
N LYS A 5 -5.92 2.32 13.06
CA LYS A 5 -5.11 1.28 13.71
C LYS A 5 -5.88 0.00 14.03
N ASP A 6 -7.20 0.11 14.22
CA ASP A 6 -8.04 -1.03 14.58
C ASP A 6 -8.40 -1.91 13.37
N PHE A 7 -8.10 -1.45 12.16
CA PHE A 7 -8.45 -2.13 10.90
C PHE A 7 -7.24 -2.45 10.04
N LEU A 8 -6.06 -2.36 10.62
CA LEU A 8 -4.80 -2.56 9.94
C LEU A 8 -4.29 -3.98 10.20
N ASN A 9 -3.72 -4.60 9.17
CA ASN A 9 -3.10 -5.93 9.28
C ASN A 9 -1.57 -5.80 9.32
N PRO A 10 -0.98 -5.65 10.52
CA PRO A 10 0.47 -5.65 10.65
C PRO A 10 1.03 -7.06 10.58
N PRO A 11 2.34 -7.23 10.32
CA PRO A 11 3.32 -6.19 10.05
C PRO A 11 3.26 -5.70 8.60
N PRO A 12 3.88 -4.55 8.29
CA PRO A 12 3.93 -4.07 6.92
C PRO A 12 4.74 -5.03 6.05
N ILE A 13 4.26 -5.25 4.82
CA ILE A 13 4.93 -6.12 3.86
C ILE A 13 5.81 -5.26 2.97
N TYR A 14 7.03 -5.71 2.71
CA TYR A 14 7.96 -4.93 1.91
C TYR A 14 8.85 -5.81 1.04
N VAL A 15 9.46 -5.17 0.05
CA VAL A 15 10.55 -5.74 -0.76
C VAL A 15 11.71 -4.75 -0.75
N ARG A 16 12.90 -5.25 -1.03
CA ARG A 16 14.10 -4.41 -1.12
C ARG A 16 14.19 -3.76 -2.49
N ALA A 17 14.73 -2.54 -2.53
CA ALA A 17 14.83 -1.73 -3.74
C ALA A 17 15.51 -2.44 -4.91
N GLY A 18 16.48 -3.29 -4.62
CA GLY A 18 17.25 -4.04 -5.64
C GLY A 18 16.57 -5.30 -6.15
N MET A 19 15.39 -5.63 -5.66
CA MET A 19 14.66 -6.81 -6.13
C MET A 19 13.87 -6.48 -7.39
N SER A 20 13.53 -7.52 -8.16
CA SER A 20 12.80 -7.35 -9.41
C SER A 20 11.32 -7.09 -9.15
N VAL A 21 10.65 -6.53 -10.16
CA VAL A 21 9.20 -6.42 -10.18
C VAL A 21 8.55 -7.79 -9.99
N PHE A 22 9.13 -8.83 -10.63
CA PHE A 22 8.60 -10.19 -10.51
C PHE A 22 8.60 -10.66 -9.05
N ASP A 23 9.69 -10.40 -8.32
CA ASP A 23 9.77 -10.76 -6.90
C ASP A 23 8.73 -10.01 -6.08
N ALA A 24 8.53 -8.73 -6.37
CA ALA A 24 7.50 -7.93 -5.70
C ALA A 24 6.11 -8.49 -5.96
N VAL A 25 5.81 -8.83 -7.21
CA VAL A 25 4.50 -9.40 -7.60
C VAL A 25 4.25 -10.75 -6.92
N LYS A 26 5.27 -11.59 -6.84
CA LYS A 26 5.16 -12.88 -6.13
C LYS A 26 4.81 -12.67 -4.66
N ARG A 27 5.43 -11.71 -4.03
CA ARG A 27 5.15 -11.38 -2.63
C ARG A 27 3.74 -10.82 -2.45
N MET A 28 3.32 -9.94 -3.35
CA MET A 28 1.97 -9.39 -3.34
C MET A 28 0.93 -10.50 -3.47
N LYS A 29 1.15 -11.44 -4.38
CA LYS A 29 0.26 -12.58 -4.59
C LYS A 29 0.20 -13.45 -3.33
N LYS A 30 1.35 -13.75 -2.74
CA LYS A 30 1.43 -14.59 -1.54
C LYS A 30 0.63 -14.01 -0.38
N HIS A 31 0.69 -12.68 -0.21
CA HIS A 31 0.02 -11.99 0.89
C HIS A 31 -1.34 -11.44 0.50
N GLU A 32 -1.78 -11.63 -0.74
CA GLU A 32 -3.07 -11.18 -1.27
C GLU A 32 -3.27 -9.68 -1.08
N VAL A 33 -2.25 -8.90 -1.42
CA VAL A 33 -2.27 -7.44 -1.31
C VAL A 33 -2.05 -6.78 -2.67
N GLY A 34 -2.61 -5.59 -2.86
CA GLY A 34 -2.48 -4.81 -4.09
C GLY A 34 -1.37 -3.77 -4.05
N ALA A 35 -0.60 -3.73 -2.98
CA ALA A 35 0.52 -2.81 -2.82
C ALA A 35 1.56 -3.39 -1.88
N ILE A 36 2.83 -3.03 -2.11
CA ILE A 36 3.93 -3.46 -1.27
C ILE A 36 4.90 -2.30 -1.08
N LEU A 37 5.41 -2.15 0.13
CA LEU A 37 6.40 -1.12 0.43
C LEU A 37 7.76 -1.51 -0.13
N VAL A 38 8.55 -0.51 -0.50
CA VAL A 38 9.90 -0.70 -1.00
C VAL A 38 10.86 -0.05 -0.03
N ILE A 39 11.85 -0.83 0.44
CA ILE A 39 12.85 -0.33 1.40
C ILE A 39 14.24 -0.34 0.80
N ASP A 40 15.05 0.60 1.28
CA ASP A 40 16.48 0.65 1.02
C ASP A 40 17.16 0.82 2.38
N GLY A 41 17.88 -0.23 2.81
CA GLY A 41 18.39 -0.27 4.17
C GLY A 41 17.25 -0.27 5.18
N LYS A 42 17.13 0.80 5.97
CA LYS A 42 16.08 0.96 6.98
C LYS A 42 14.97 1.90 6.52
N ASP A 43 15.12 2.52 5.36
CA ASP A 43 14.22 3.58 4.91
C ASP A 43 13.17 3.03 3.94
N TYR A 44 11.92 3.41 4.16
CA TYR A 44 10.85 3.17 3.20
C TYR A 44 10.96 4.26 2.13
N ILE A 45 11.31 3.86 0.91
CA ILE A 45 11.60 4.80 -0.18
C ILE A 45 10.51 4.87 -1.23
N GLY A 46 9.55 3.96 -1.20
CA GLY A 46 8.48 3.94 -2.18
C GLY A 46 7.43 2.91 -1.86
N ILE A 47 6.43 2.88 -2.72
CA ILE A 47 5.37 1.88 -2.72
C ILE A 47 5.17 1.39 -4.15
N PHE A 48 5.01 0.09 -4.32
CA PHE A 48 4.73 -0.51 -5.62
C PHE A 48 3.32 -1.08 -5.58
N THR A 49 2.48 -0.66 -6.54
CA THR A 49 1.07 -1.00 -6.56
C THR A 49 0.68 -1.73 -7.84
N GLU A 50 -0.53 -2.30 -7.85
CA GLU A 50 -1.10 -2.90 -9.07
C GLU A 50 -1.17 -1.89 -10.22
N ALA A 51 -1.44 -0.62 -9.91
CA ALA A 51 -1.46 0.45 -10.92
C ALA A 51 -0.07 0.66 -11.53
N ASP A 52 0.99 0.62 -10.70
CA ASP A 52 2.37 0.71 -11.19
C ASP A 52 2.70 -0.46 -12.12
N LEU A 53 2.30 -1.66 -11.74
CA LEU A 53 2.52 -2.85 -12.56
C LEU A 53 1.86 -2.69 -13.94
N LEU A 54 0.61 -2.27 -13.95
CA LEU A 54 -0.14 -2.09 -15.20
C LEU A 54 0.47 -0.98 -16.08
N LYS A 55 0.70 0.19 -15.50
CA LYS A 55 1.05 1.39 -16.26
C LYS A 55 2.54 1.51 -16.59
N LYS A 56 3.40 1.05 -15.70
CA LYS A 56 4.85 1.28 -15.82
C LYS A 56 5.63 0.03 -16.25
N VAL A 57 5.03 -1.13 -16.16
CA VAL A 57 5.68 -2.40 -16.51
C VAL A 57 4.99 -3.01 -17.71
N VAL A 58 3.75 -3.44 -17.55
CA VAL A 58 3.02 -4.15 -18.62
C VAL A 58 2.77 -3.26 -19.83
N ALA A 59 2.21 -2.06 -19.60
CA ALA A 59 1.90 -1.12 -20.69
C ALA A 59 3.15 -0.58 -21.40
N GLN A 60 4.31 -0.62 -20.73
CA GLN A 60 5.59 -0.18 -21.29
C GLN A 60 6.41 -1.35 -21.86
N ASN A 61 5.83 -2.54 -21.88
CA ASN A 61 6.49 -3.76 -22.38
C ASN A 61 7.82 -4.03 -21.67
N GLU A 62 7.92 -3.68 -20.40
CA GLU A 62 9.09 -3.98 -19.60
C GLU A 62 9.00 -5.41 -19.07
N SER A 63 10.17 -6.07 -18.94
CA SER A 63 10.22 -7.42 -18.40
C SER A 63 10.20 -7.37 -16.86
N PRO A 64 9.20 -7.99 -16.21
CA PRO A 64 9.15 -8.00 -14.74
C PRO A 64 10.39 -8.62 -14.10
N GLY A 65 10.96 -9.64 -14.73
CA GLY A 65 12.12 -10.36 -14.16
C GLY A 65 13.42 -9.57 -14.20
N SER A 66 13.52 -8.59 -15.10
CA SER A 66 14.74 -7.79 -15.28
C SER A 66 14.57 -6.31 -14.95
N THR A 67 13.40 -5.91 -14.46
CA THR A 67 13.13 -4.53 -14.06
C THR A 67 13.20 -4.43 -12.53
N LEU A 68 14.04 -3.53 -12.03
CA LEU A 68 14.12 -3.29 -10.59
C LEU A 68 12.84 -2.61 -10.10
N VAL A 69 12.32 -3.06 -8.96
CA VAL A 69 11.12 -2.48 -8.38
C VAL A 69 11.32 -0.99 -8.04
N SER A 70 12.52 -0.60 -7.63
CA SER A 70 12.84 0.79 -7.34
C SER A 70 12.73 1.72 -8.55
N LYS A 71 12.81 1.16 -9.76
CA LYS A 71 12.74 1.94 -10.98
C LYS A 71 11.31 2.34 -11.33
N VAL A 72 10.33 1.54 -10.92
CA VAL A 72 8.92 1.72 -11.29
C VAL A 72 8.00 1.98 -10.11
N MET A 73 8.50 1.96 -8.90
CA MET A 73 7.71 2.26 -7.70
C MET A 73 7.23 3.71 -7.71
N THR A 74 6.20 3.99 -6.92
CA THR A 74 5.74 5.34 -6.64
C THR A 74 6.54 5.87 -5.46
N ARG A 75 7.17 7.05 -5.63
CA ARG A 75 8.03 7.66 -4.61
C ARG A 75 7.29 8.61 -3.69
N ASP A 76 6.16 9.17 -4.13
CA ASP A 76 5.35 10.08 -3.33
C ASP A 76 4.55 9.29 -2.31
N LEU A 77 5.16 9.06 -1.15
CA LEU A 77 4.54 8.28 -0.07
C LEU A 77 3.51 9.16 0.64
N LEU A 78 2.25 8.72 0.65
CA LEU A 78 1.18 9.41 1.34
C LEU A 78 0.84 8.64 2.62
N TYR A 79 0.79 9.39 3.72
CA TYR A 79 0.67 8.83 5.05
C TYR A 79 -0.64 9.22 5.71
N ILE A 80 -1.05 8.42 6.67
CA ILE A 80 -2.10 8.78 7.61
C ILE A 80 -1.67 8.29 9.00
N ASP A 81 -2.06 9.03 10.02
CA ASP A 81 -1.76 8.65 11.39
C ASP A 81 -2.65 7.49 11.84
N SER A 82 -2.11 6.58 12.63
CA SER A 82 -2.83 5.41 13.13
C SER A 82 -4.03 5.78 13.98
N GLU A 83 -4.01 6.95 14.61
CA GLU A 83 -5.12 7.47 15.43
C GLU A 83 -6.20 8.16 14.62
N SER A 84 -5.97 8.37 13.32
CA SER A 84 -6.97 8.98 12.44
C SER A 84 -8.18 8.07 12.28
N SER A 85 -9.33 8.68 11.99
CA SER A 85 -10.55 7.91 11.76
C SER A 85 -10.54 7.25 10.38
N MET A 86 -11.32 6.19 10.23
CA MET A 86 -11.53 5.53 8.95
C MET A 86 -12.18 6.48 7.93
N VAL A 87 -13.04 7.39 8.40
CA VAL A 87 -13.64 8.42 7.54
C VAL A 87 -12.56 9.34 6.97
N ALA A 88 -11.63 9.79 7.81
CA ALA A 88 -10.52 10.64 7.36
C ALA A 88 -9.65 9.93 6.33
N ALA A 89 -9.39 8.64 6.53
CA ALA A 89 -8.62 7.83 5.58
C ALA A 89 -9.33 7.74 4.23
N PHE A 90 -10.62 7.46 4.24
CA PHE A 90 -11.43 7.38 3.02
C PHE A 90 -11.41 8.69 2.25
N LEU A 91 -11.65 9.80 2.97
CA LEU A 91 -11.65 11.14 2.37
C LEU A 91 -10.29 11.46 1.72
N LYS A 92 -9.20 11.11 2.39
CA LYS A 92 -7.85 11.34 1.85
C LYS A 92 -7.62 10.53 0.58
N MET A 93 -8.05 9.26 0.56
CA MET A 93 -7.95 8.42 -0.63
C MET A 93 -8.74 9.00 -1.80
N GLN A 94 -9.96 9.50 -1.54
CA GLN A 94 -10.79 10.10 -2.58
C GLN A 94 -10.20 11.41 -3.09
N THR A 95 -9.77 12.27 -2.19
CA THR A 95 -9.20 13.58 -2.55
C THR A 95 -7.92 13.45 -3.37
N LYS A 96 -7.09 12.47 -3.03
CA LYS A 96 -5.80 12.24 -3.71
C LYS A 96 -5.89 11.23 -4.85
N ASP A 97 -7.05 10.64 -5.08
CA ASP A 97 -7.29 9.59 -6.09
C ASP A 97 -6.28 8.45 -5.94
N ILE A 98 -6.17 7.94 -4.73
CA ILE A 98 -5.28 6.82 -4.39
C ILE A 98 -6.06 5.73 -3.67
N ARG A 99 -5.53 4.53 -3.68
CA ARG A 99 -6.18 3.36 -3.10
C ARG A 99 -5.44 2.78 -1.90
N HIS A 100 -4.32 3.40 -1.52
CA HIS A 100 -3.49 2.94 -0.42
C HIS A 100 -2.93 4.13 0.34
N LEU A 101 -2.84 3.99 1.66
CA LEU A 101 -2.18 4.96 2.54
C LEU A 101 -1.22 4.21 3.43
N ILE A 102 -0.04 4.78 3.63
CA ILE A 102 0.91 4.26 4.60
C ILE A 102 0.49 4.77 5.96
N VAL A 103 0.33 3.86 6.91
CA VAL A 103 -0.10 4.20 8.26
C VAL A 103 1.11 4.34 9.15
N LYS A 104 1.23 5.51 9.79
CA LYS A 104 2.28 5.78 10.77
C LYS A 104 1.73 5.76 12.18
N GLU A 105 2.47 5.12 13.07
CA GLU A 105 2.21 5.18 14.50
C GLU A 105 3.47 5.73 15.16
N ASN A 106 3.37 6.92 15.73
CA ASN A 106 4.51 7.74 16.13
C ASN A 106 5.32 8.01 14.85
N ASP A 107 6.58 7.71 14.77
CA ASP A 107 7.35 7.91 13.55
C ASP A 107 7.60 6.61 12.77
N ASP A 108 6.97 5.53 13.21
CA ASP A 108 7.15 4.21 12.60
C ASP A 108 6.02 3.88 11.64
N VAL A 109 6.36 3.14 10.59
CA VAL A 109 5.36 2.60 9.66
C VAL A 109 4.70 1.40 10.31
N ALA A 110 3.39 1.50 10.55
CA ALA A 110 2.60 0.43 11.16
C ALA A 110 2.03 -0.54 10.12
N GLY A 111 1.83 -0.06 8.88
CA GLY A 111 1.29 -0.90 7.82
C GLY A 111 0.77 -0.06 6.66
N VAL A 112 0.02 -0.71 5.77
CA VAL A 112 -0.63 -0.06 4.62
C VAL A 112 -2.12 -0.31 4.70
N LEU A 113 -2.90 0.76 4.63
CA LEU A 113 -4.36 0.68 4.57
C LEU A 113 -4.80 0.76 3.11
N SER A 114 -5.63 -0.17 2.65
CA SER A 114 -6.14 -0.19 1.29
C SER A 114 -7.58 0.31 1.23
N ILE A 115 -8.02 0.71 0.03
CA ILE A 115 -9.43 1.03 -0.20
C ILE A 115 -10.33 -0.19 0.07
N LYS A 116 -9.78 -1.38 -0.11
CA LYS A 116 -10.48 -2.63 0.18
C LYS A 116 -10.75 -2.77 1.68
N ASP A 117 -9.78 -2.37 2.52
CA ASP A 117 -9.95 -2.35 3.97
C ASP A 117 -11.04 -1.37 4.38
N VAL A 118 -11.06 -0.20 3.75
CA VAL A 118 -12.08 0.83 3.99
C VAL A 118 -13.46 0.32 3.59
N ALA A 119 -13.56 -0.29 2.40
CA ALA A 119 -14.83 -0.85 1.93
C ALA A 119 -15.35 -1.92 2.88
N LYS A 120 -14.46 -2.80 3.33
CA LYS A 120 -14.81 -3.87 4.28
C LYS A 120 -15.33 -3.30 5.59
N TYR A 121 -14.67 -2.24 6.09
CA TYR A 121 -15.09 -1.54 7.29
C TYR A 121 -16.51 -1.01 7.15
N TYR A 122 -16.82 -0.32 6.05
CA TYR A 122 -18.15 0.26 5.85
C TYR A 122 -19.23 -0.82 5.68
N VAL A 123 -18.92 -1.90 4.98
CA VAL A 123 -19.84 -3.02 4.86
C VAL A 123 -20.18 -3.59 6.24
N GLN A 124 -19.19 -3.81 7.08
CA GLN A 124 -19.42 -4.32 8.43
C GLN A 124 -20.22 -3.35 9.31
N LYS A 125 -19.91 -2.07 9.20
CA LYS A 125 -20.55 -1.04 10.01
C LYS A 125 -22.04 -0.89 9.68
N PHE A 126 -22.39 -0.98 8.41
CA PHE A 126 -23.75 -0.76 7.95
C PHE A 126 -24.54 -2.04 7.64
N SER A 127 -23.91 -3.20 7.82
CA SER A 127 -24.60 -4.48 7.75
C SER A 127 -25.20 -4.78 9.11
N THR A 128 -26.42 -4.34 9.32
CA THR A 128 -27.13 -4.68 10.55
C THR A 128 -27.96 -5.92 10.31
N SER A 129 -27.79 -6.85 11.14
CA SER A 129 -28.65 -8.03 11.17
C SER A 129 -29.95 -7.69 11.88
#